data_4240b8bfcbcb7c6df3301dd8feac66d4
#
_entry.id   4240b8bfcbcb7c6df3301dd8feac66d4
#
_cell.length_a   1.000
_cell.length_b   1.000
_cell.length_c   1.000
_cell.angle_alpha   90.00
_cell.angle_beta   90.00
_cell.angle_gamma   90.00
#
_symmetry.space_group_name_H-M   'P 1'
#
loop_
_entity.id
_entity.type
_entity.pdbx_description
1 polymer ?
#
loop_
_entity_poly.entity_id
_entity_poly.type
_entity_poly.pdbx_seq_one_letter_code
_entity_poly.pdbx_strand_id
1 'polypeptide(L)'
;EWTEELSAGKMFGVLVVKDSAGTVGFLTAFSGNLAGSNSHEYFVPPIYDMLRPGDLFRTEEAAISDLNRQIETLETDVRYRGLLRTIEETETEAAREIAAAKARMRIAKTAREARRREHPDENTQTALVRESQYEKAELHRLKQSWKNRIASLHAQRTSIAERIESLRCERKARSAALQAKLFRKFRLLNALGEIRDLAEIFAPTPQGTPPAGAGECAAPKLLQYAFEHRLTPLAIAEFWWGAS
;
A
#
# COMPACT_ATOMS: atom_id res chain seq x y z
N GLU A 1 -0.42 16.07 -30.88
CA GLU A 1 -0.72 16.54 -29.50
C GLU A 1 -0.62 15.42 -28.46
N TRP A 2 -0.80 14.14 -28.83
CA TRP A 2 -0.85 13.02 -27.88
C TRP A 2 0.34 12.06 -27.99
N THR A 3 1.44 12.49 -28.60
CA THR A 3 2.55 11.61 -29.01
C THR A 3 3.23 10.92 -27.80
N GLU A 4 3.43 11.62 -26.70
CA GLU A 4 4.06 11.05 -25.49
C GLU A 4 3.17 9.99 -24.83
N GLU A 5 1.89 10.31 -24.65
CA GLU A 5 0.94 9.39 -24.02
C GLU A 5 0.65 8.16 -24.88
N LEU A 6 0.57 8.36 -26.19
CA LEU A 6 0.41 7.27 -27.15
C LEU A 6 1.66 6.38 -27.23
N SER A 7 2.86 6.95 -27.07
CA SER A 7 4.10 6.16 -27.04
C SER A 7 4.19 5.28 -25.81
N ALA A 8 3.59 5.67 -24.68
CA ALA A 8 3.47 4.85 -23.48
C ALA A 8 2.48 3.68 -23.62
N GLY A 9 1.66 3.71 -24.64
CA GLY A 9 0.71 2.66 -24.96
C GLY A 9 -0.75 2.95 -24.58
N LYS A 10 -1.66 2.72 -25.54
CA LYS A 10 -3.09 2.94 -25.36
C LYS A 10 -3.91 1.89 -26.13
N MET A 11 -4.96 1.40 -25.50
CA MET A 11 -5.93 0.51 -26.14
C MET A 11 -7.00 1.32 -26.86
N PHE A 12 -7.21 1.03 -28.14
CA PHE A 12 -8.29 1.58 -28.96
C PHE A 12 -9.24 0.48 -29.40
N GLY A 13 -10.47 0.87 -29.74
CA GLY A 13 -11.46 -0.02 -30.32
C GLY A 13 -12.19 0.63 -31.49
N VAL A 14 -12.59 -0.19 -32.45
CA VAL A 14 -13.44 0.16 -33.57
C VAL A 14 -14.61 -0.82 -33.67
N LEU A 15 -15.82 -0.31 -33.78
CA LEU A 15 -17.04 -1.09 -33.96
C LEU A 15 -17.69 -0.73 -35.30
N VAL A 16 -17.79 -1.67 -36.22
CA VAL A 16 -18.58 -1.52 -37.41
C VAL A 16 -20.05 -1.71 -37.05
N VAL A 17 -20.88 -0.78 -37.47
CA VAL A 17 -22.31 -0.74 -37.15
C VAL A 17 -23.15 -0.52 -38.41
N LYS A 18 -24.42 -0.91 -38.32
CA LYS A 18 -25.41 -0.63 -39.34
C LYS A 18 -26.60 0.10 -38.71
N ASP A 19 -27.08 1.16 -39.32
CA ASP A 19 -28.27 1.89 -38.90
C ASP A 19 -29.58 1.22 -39.39
N SER A 20 -30.72 1.80 -39.01
CA SER A 20 -32.04 1.32 -39.37
C SER A 20 -32.34 1.45 -40.88
N ALA A 21 -31.63 2.30 -41.63
CA ALA A 21 -31.73 2.46 -43.06
C ALA A 21 -30.84 1.46 -43.84
N GLY A 22 -30.04 0.67 -43.13
CA GLY A 22 -29.09 -0.27 -43.71
C GLY A 22 -27.72 0.30 -44.05
N THR A 23 -27.47 1.59 -43.68
CA THR A 23 -26.17 2.23 -43.92
C THR A 23 -25.12 1.70 -42.98
N VAL A 24 -23.96 1.32 -43.48
CA VAL A 24 -22.84 0.82 -42.71
C VAL A 24 -21.90 1.96 -42.38
N GLY A 25 -21.51 2.07 -41.11
CA GLY A 25 -20.56 3.03 -40.59
C GLY A 25 -19.66 2.40 -39.51
N PHE A 26 -18.89 3.20 -38.83
CA PHE A 26 -18.06 2.75 -37.71
C PHE A 26 -18.08 3.74 -36.56
N LEU A 27 -17.82 3.22 -35.36
CA LEU A 27 -17.63 3.95 -34.12
C LEU A 27 -16.20 3.69 -33.64
N THR A 28 -15.60 4.66 -32.92
CA THR A 28 -14.27 4.54 -32.34
C THR A 28 -14.31 4.83 -30.83
N ALA A 29 -13.47 4.17 -30.08
CA ALA A 29 -13.29 4.39 -28.64
C ALA A 29 -11.83 4.19 -28.22
N PHE A 30 -11.50 4.73 -27.07
CA PHE A 30 -10.24 4.43 -26.34
C PHE A 30 -10.54 4.02 -24.90
N SER A 31 -9.64 3.26 -24.29
CA SER A 31 -9.79 2.82 -22.90
C SER A 31 -9.24 3.86 -21.92
N GLY A 32 -9.97 4.09 -20.82
CA GLY A 32 -9.58 5.07 -19.77
C GLY A 32 -9.53 6.50 -20.28
N ASN A 33 -8.48 7.23 -19.90
CA ASN A 33 -8.25 8.63 -20.27
C ASN A 33 -7.23 8.76 -21.38
N LEU A 34 -7.34 9.81 -22.18
CA LEU A 34 -6.37 10.22 -23.19
C LEU A 34 -6.17 11.73 -23.06
N ALA A 35 -4.94 12.19 -22.93
CA ALA A 35 -4.60 13.62 -22.74
C ALA A 35 -5.40 14.30 -21.60
N GLY A 36 -5.54 13.58 -20.47
CA GLY A 36 -6.24 14.07 -19.28
C GLY A 36 -7.78 14.15 -19.40
N SER A 37 -8.36 13.66 -20.52
CA SER A 37 -9.80 13.61 -20.74
C SER A 37 -10.28 12.20 -21.08
N ASN A 38 -11.52 11.88 -20.72
CA ASN A 38 -12.20 10.64 -21.13
C ASN A 38 -13.16 10.87 -22.29
N SER A 39 -13.19 12.09 -22.88
CA SER A 39 -14.05 12.47 -24.00
C SER A 39 -13.26 13.27 -25.01
N HIS A 40 -13.23 12.84 -26.26
CA HIS A 40 -12.61 13.54 -27.41
C HIS A 40 -13.51 13.46 -28.63
N GLU A 41 -13.38 14.44 -29.51
CA GLU A 41 -14.00 14.42 -30.84
C GLU A 41 -13.62 13.12 -31.58
N TYR A 42 -14.51 12.57 -32.38
CA TYR A 42 -14.38 11.31 -33.12
C TYR A 42 -14.45 10.01 -32.29
N PHE A 43 -14.53 10.08 -30.94
CA PHE A 43 -14.70 8.92 -30.09
C PHE A 43 -16.05 8.93 -29.37
N VAL A 44 -16.63 7.78 -29.16
CA VAL A 44 -17.85 7.66 -28.35
C VAL A 44 -17.58 8.11 -26.90
N PRO A 45 -18.58 8.72 -26.24
CA PRO A 45 -18.42 9.20 -24.86
C PRO A 45 -18.20 8.04 -23.88
N PRO A 46 -17.68 8.32 -22.69
CA PRO A 46 -17.62 7.33 -21.61
C PRO A 46 -19.02 6.92 -21.15
N ILE A 47 -19.18 5.69 -20.70
CA ILE A 47 -20.43 5.19 -20.10
C ILE A 47 -20.79 6.00 -18.84
N TYR A 48 -19.79 6.36 -18.08
CA TYR A 48 -19.86 7.21 -16.91
C TYR A 48 -18.65 8.14 -16.86
N ASP A 49 -18.91 9.45 -16.76
CA ASP A 49 -17.84 10.45 -16.69
C ASP A 49 -17.35 10.62 -15.25
N MET A 50 -16.29 9.89 -14.90
CA MET A 50 -15.63 9.98 -13.60
C MET A 50 -14.85 11.27 -13.41
N LEU A 51 -14.47 11.96 -14.51
CA LEU A 51 -13.67 13.18 -14.46
C LEU A 51 -14.50 14.44 -14.28
N ARG A 52 -15.81 14.32 -14.25
CA ARG A 52 -16.72 15.45 -14.04
C ARG A 52 -16.39 16.19 -12.75
N PRO A 53 -16.27 17.54 -12.80
CA PRO A 53 -16.03 18.34 -11.60
C PRO A 53 -17.06 18.09 -10.51
N GLY A 54 -16.59 17.87 -9.27
CA GLY A 54 -17.47 17.61 -8.11
C GLY A 54 -17.99 16.17 -8.03
N ASP A 55 -17.58 15.28 -8.93
CA ASP A 55 -17.95 13.88 -8.83
C ASP A 55 -17.28 13.19 -7.62
N LEU A 56 -17.94 12.14 -7.13
CA LEU A 56 -17.47 11.30 -6.03
C LEU A 56 -16.06 10.77 -6.27
N PHE A 57 -15.74 10.37 -7.51
CA PHE A 57 -14.44 9.81 -7.85
C PHE A 57 -13.30 10.78 -7.51
N ARG A 58 -13.38 12.03 -7.98
CA ARG A 58 -12.34 13.04 -7.74
C ARG A 58 -12.16 13.36 -6.25
N THR A 59 -13.25 13.40 -5.50
CA THR A 59 -13.21 13.68 -4.06
C THR A 59 -12.53 12.54 -3.30
N GLU A 60 -12.91 11.29 -3.59
CA GLU A 60 -12.32 10.13 -2.93
C GLU A 60 -10.89 9.86 -3.39
N GLU A 61 -10.58 10.08 -4.66
CA GLU A 61 -9.21 9.97 -5.19
C GLU A 61 -8.26 10.97 -4.50
N ALA A 62 -8.70 12.21 -4.31
CA ALA A 62 -7.94 13.20 -3.57
C ALA A 62 -7.67 12.77 -2.12
N ALA A 63 -8.68 12.20 -1.44
CA ALA A 63 -8.54 11.69 -0.08
C ALA A 63 -7.58 10.48 -0.01
N ILE A 64 -7.68 9.55 -0.97
CA ILE A 64 -6.76 8.40 -1.08
C ILE A 64 -5.33 8.87 -1.37
N SER A 65 -5.15 9.85 -2.24
CA SER A 65 -3.86 10.45 -2.56
C SER A 65 -3.25 11.14 -1.34
N ASP A 66 -4.07 11.78 -0.50
CA ASP A 66 -3.61 12.37 0.74
C ASP A 66 -3.12 11.32 1.75
N LEU A 67 -3.84 10.20 1.89
CA LEU A 67 -3.39 9.07 2.70
C LEU A 67 -2.06 8.51 2.21
N ASN A 68 -1.86 8.37 0.88
CA ASN A 68 -0.58 7.94 0.31
C ASN A 68 0.56 8.89 0.68
N ARG A 69 0.35 10.21 0.59
CA ARG A 69 1.36 11.21 1.00
C ARG A 69 1.69 11.13 2.49
N GLN A 70 0.67 10.93 3.34
CA GLN A 70 0.89 10.76 4.78
C GLN A 70 1.72 9.52 5.08
N ILE A 71 1.44 8.39 4.44
CA ILE A 71 2.20 7.15 4.57
C ILE A 71 3.65 7.37 4.14
N GLU A 72 3.86 7.93 2.94
CA GLU A 72 5.19 8.21 2.40
C GLU A 72 5.99 9.15 3.31
N THR A 73 5.35 10.20 3.82
CA THR A 73 5.96 11.14 4.76
C THR A 73 6.48 10.43 6.02
N LEU A 74 5.67 9.54 6.61
CA LEU A 74 6.08 8.79 7.80
C LEU A 74 7.19 7.77 7.50
N GLU A 75 7.12 7.07 6.37
CA GLU A 75 8.12 6.06 5.98
C GLU A 75 9.48 6.69 5.60
N THR A 76 9.44 7.90 5.04
CA THR A 76 10.64 8.63 4.64
C THR A 76 11.18 9.59 5.70
N ASP A 77 10.47 9.76 6.82
CA ASP A 77 10.89 10.64 7.91
C ASP A 77 12.29 10.28 8.41
N VAL A 78 13.18 11.26 8.36
CA VAL A 78 14.57 11.14 8.83
C VAL A 78 14.63 10.69 10.28
N ARG A 79 13.66 11.11 11.13
CA ARG A 79 13.58 10.73 12.55
C ARG A 79 13.25 9.24 12.69
N TYR A 80 12.32 8.72 11.88
CA TYR A 80 11.98 7.30 11.90
C TYR A 80 13.15 6.43 11.44
N ARG A 81 13.82 6.82 10.36
CA ARG A 81 15.05 6.13 9.87
C ARG A 81 16.18 6.22 10.89
N GLY A 82 16.36 7.38 11.53
CA GLY A 82 17.32 7.58 12.60
C GLY A 82 17.02 6.70 13.81
N LEU A 83 15.75 6.55 14.17
CA LEU A 83 15.32 5.69 15.27
C LEU A 83 15.68 4.21 15.02
N LEU A 84 15.48 3.70 13.80
CA LEU A 84 15.87 2.33 13.44
C LEU A 84 17.38 2.10 13.64
N ARG A 85 18.20 3.04 13.17
CA ARG A 85 19.66 3.01 13.39
C ARG A 85 20.02 3.08 14.88
N THR A 86 19.39 3.98 15.62
CA THR A 86 19.64 4.12 17.06
C THR A 86 19.29 2.85 17.83
N ILE A 87 18.26 2.11 17.44
CA ILE A 87 17.92 0.81 18.04
C ILE A 87 19.08 -0.18 17.82
N GLU A 88 19.53 -0.36 16.59
CA GLU A 88 20.59 -1.29 16.23
C GLU A 88 21.92 -0.95 16.95
N GLU A 89 22.30 0.34 16.97
CA GLU A 89 23.48 0.82 17.68
C GLU A 89 23.36 0.58 19.19
N THR A 90 22.18 0.86 19.78
CA THR A 90 21.93 0.68 21.23
C THR A 90 21.96 -0.81 21.63
N GLU A 91 21.39 -1.70 20.82
CA GLU A 91 21.42 -3.15 21.06
C GLU A 91 22.86 -3.69 20.99
N THR A 92 23.63 -3.23 20.01
CA THR A 92 25.05 -3.61 19.85
C THR A 92 25.89 -3.12 21.03
N GLU A 93 25.71 -1.87 21.47
CA GLU A 93 26.41 -1.32 22.62
C GLU A 93 26.06 -2.03 23.92
N ALA A 94 24.76 -2.31 24.14
CA ALA A 94 24.29 -3.09 25.27
C ALA A 94 24.93 -4.47 25.35
N ALA A 95 24.98 -5.17 24.22
CA ALA A 95 25.61 -6.49 24.14
C ALA A 95 27.11 -6.43 24.48
N ARG A 96 27.83 -5.43 23.97
CA ARG A 96 29.26 -5.19 24.24
C ARG A 96 29.52 -4.90 25.71
N GLU A 97 28.74 -3.96 26.31
CA GLU A 97 28.94 -3.59 27.72
C GLU A 97 28.59 -4.73 28.68
N ILE A 98 27.49 -5.45 28.43
CA ILE A 98 27.10 -6.60 29.25
C ILE A 98 28.16 -7.71 29.14
N ALA A 99 28.73 -7.96 27.96
CA ALA A 99 29.81 -8.94 27.78
C ALA A 99 31.06 -8.53 28.54
N ALA A 100 31.46 -7.26 28.47
CA ALA A 100 32.61 -6.73 29.21
C ALA A 100 32.41 -6.82 30.75
N ALA A 101 31.22 -6.48 31.25
CA ALA A 101 30.88 -6.62 32.66
C ALA A 101 30.93 -8.06 33.15
N LYS A 102 30.41 -9.02 32.35
CA LYS A 102 30.51 -10.46 32.65
C LYS A 102 31.96 -10.94 32.67
N ALA A 103 32.81 -10.44 31.77
CA ALA A 103 34.24 -10.77 31.73
C ALA A 103 34.96 -10.28 32.97
N ARG A 104 34.77 -9.00 33.39
CA ARG A 104 35.29 -8.44 34.62
C ARG A 104 34.87 -9.25 35.86
N MET A 105 33.59 -9.61 35.94
CA MET A 105 33.03 -10.41 37.04
C MET A 105 33.66 -11.82 37.09
N ARG A 106 33.98 -12.45 35.95
CA ARG A 106 34.71 -13.75 35.91
C ARG A 106 36.13 -13.60 36.51
N ILE A 107 36.87 -12.58 36.08
CA ILE A 107 38.20 -12.29 36.59
C ILE A 107 38.17 -12.07 38.10
N ALA A 108 37.26 -11.20 38.59
CA ALA A 108 37.08 -10.91 40.00
C ALA A 108 36.68 -12.16 40.82
N LYS A 109 35.83 -13.05 40.22
CA LYS A 109 35.50 -14.35 40.85
C LYS A 109 36.73 -15.21 41.06
N THR A 110 37.58 -15.38 40.04
CA THR A 110 38.82 -16.15 40.15
C THR A 110 39.77 -15.58 41.22
N ALA A 111 39.92 -14.26 41.26
CA ALA A 111 40.72 -13.58 42.29
C ALA A 111 40.17 -13.82 43.70
N ARG A 112 38.84 -13.74 43.89
CA ARG A 112 38.21 -14.07 45.20
C ARG A 112 38.37 -15.53 45.58
N GLU A 113 38.32 -16.46 44.64
CA GLU A 113 38.55 -17.88 44.88
C GLU A 113 39.99 -18.14 45.31
N ALA A 114 41.00 -17.48 44.75
CA ALA A 114 42.38 -17.54 45.17
C ALA A 114 42.53 -17.04 46.64
N ARG A 115 42.00 -15.84 46.93
CA ARG A 115 42.05 -15.27 48.30
C ARG A 115 41.37 -16.18 49.34
N ARG A 116 40.30 -16.91 48.99
CA ARG A 116 39.62 -17.87 49.88
C ARG A 116 40.47 -19.08 50.21
N ARG A 117 41.37 -19.52 49.30
CA ARG A 117 42.29 -20.65 49.54
C ARG A 117 43.40 -20.35 50.51
N GLU A 118 43.67 -19.09 50.76
CA GLU A 118 44.65 -18.60 51.76
C GLU A 118 44.14 -18.67 53.21
N HIS A 119 42.96 -19.26 53.44
CA HIS A 119 42.31 -19.40 54.75
C HIS A 119 42.14 -18.06 55.49
N PRO A 120 41.44 -17.09 54.92
CA PRO A 120 41.22 -15.76 55.46
C PRO A 120 40.40 -15.82 56.75
N ASP A 121 40.56 -14.80 57.58
CA ASP A 121 39.72 -14.59 58.76
C ASP A 121 38.23 -14.33 58.43
N GLU A 122 37.35 -14.37 59.40
CA GLU A 122 35.89 -14.25 59.22
C GLU A 122 35.50 -12.89 58.59
N ASN A 123 36.22 -11.80 58.99
CA ASN A 123 35.95 -10.47 58.44
C ASN A 123 36.27 -10.42 56.90
N THR A 124 37.43 -10.99 56.52
CA THR A 124 37.83 -11.10 55.10
C THR A 124 36.89 -11.98 54.32
N GLN A 125 36.39 -13.11 54.87
CA GLN A 125 35.38 -13.95 54.20
C GLN A 125 34.07 -13.20 53.98
N THR A 126 33.62 -12.44 54.99
CA THR A 126 32.41 -11.61 54.88
C THR A 126 32.59 -10.52 53.82
N ALA A 127 33.72 -9.88 53.73
CA ALA A 127 34.04 -8.88 52.71
C ALA A 127 33.99 -9.50 51.26
N LEU A 128 34.55 -10.68 51.06
CA LEU A 128 34.52 -11.39 49.76
C LEU A 128 33.11 -11.76 49.34
N VAL A 129 32.22 -12.08 50.27
CA VAL A 129 30.80 -12.32 50.00
C VAL A 129 30.10 -11.03 49.56
N ARG A 130 30.34 -9.92 50.29
CA ARG A 130 29.78 -8.60 49.94
C ARG A 130 30.23 -8.13 48.55
N GLU A 131 31.52 -8.27 48.22
CA GLU A 131 32.05 -7.99 46.87
C GLU A 131 31.28 -8.75 45.81
N SER A 132 31.09 -10.07 45.98
CA SER A 132 30.36 -10.91 45.05
C SER A 132 28.90 -10.50 44.88
N GLN A 133 28.22 -10.16 45.98
CA GLN A 133 26.84 -9.67 45.93
C GLN A 133 26.72 -8.33 45.23
N TYR A 134 27.64 -7.41 45.50
CA TYR A 134 27.70 -6.10 44.87
C TYR A 134 27.87 -6.21 43.35
N GLU A 135 28.84 -7.02 42.88
CA GLU A 135 29.05 -7.22 41.44
C GLU A 135 27.85 -7.85 40.73
N LYS A 136 27.16 -8.81 41.38
CA LYS A 136 25.94 -9.37 40.85
C LYS A 136 24.81 -8.32 40.71
N ALA A 137 24.69 -7.47 41.74
CA ALA A 137 23.72 -6.38 41.75
C ALA A 137 24.03 -5.33 40.67
N GLU A 138 25.31 -4.98 40.50
CA GLU A 138 25.74 -4.06 39.41
C GLU A 138 25.45 -4.62 38.04
N LEU A 139 25.80 -5.89 37.80
CA LEU A 139 25.46 -6.54 36.52
C LEU A 139 23.94 -6.60 36.26
N HIS A 140 23.16 -6.83 37.31
CA HIS A 140 21.71 -6.83 37.22
C HIS A 140 21.19 -5.42 36.86
N ARG A 141 21.65 -4.37 37.55
CA ARG A 141 21.31 -2.97 37.27
C ARG A 141 21.67 -2.57 35.84
N LEU A 142 22.88 -2.92 35.38
CA LEU A 142 23.32 -2.66 34.03
C LEU A 142 22.38 -3.32 32.96
N LYS A 143 22.05 -4.58 33.15
CA LYS A 143 21.13 -5.29 32.25
C LYS A 143 19.74 -4.64 32.23
N GLN A 144 19.24 -4.25 33.40
CA GLN A 144 17.92 -3.65 33.53
C GLN A 144 17.86 -2.26 32.86
N SER A 145 18.91 -1.45 33.03
CA SER A 145 19.00 -0.13 32.39
C SER A 145 18.99 -0.22 30.87
N TRP A 146 19.78 -1.15 30.30
CA TRP A 146 19.79 -1.41 28.86
C TRP A 146 18.45 -1.95 28.36
N LYS A 147 17.85 -2.90 29.10
CA LYS A 147 16.52 -3.43 28.77
C LYS A 147 15.48 -2.32 28.68
N ASN A 148 15.46 -1.42 29.66
CA ASN A 148 14.49 -0.33 29.70
C ASN A 148 14.71 0.66 28.55
N ARG A 149 15.98 1.01 28.27
CA ARG A 149 16.33 1.90 27.16
C ARG A 149 15.92 1.32 25.80
N ILE A 150 16.25 0.06 25.54
CA ILE A 150 15.88 -0.64 24.31
C ILE A 150 14.36 -0.77 24.18
N ALA A 151 13.66 -1.12 25.25
CA ALA A 151 12.20 -1.21 25.26
C ALA A 151 11.53 0.13 24.94
N SER A 152 12.06 1.25 25.45
CA SER A 152 11.54 2.58 25.13
C SER A 152 11.70 2.93 23.65
N LEU A 153 12.84 2.61 23.04
CA LEU A 153 13.08 2.83 21.61
C LEU A 153 12.16 1.96 20.74
N HIS A 154 11.99 0.69 21.10
CA HIS A 154 11.04 -0.20 20.40
C HIS A 154 9.60 0.28 20.52
N ALA A 155 9.18 0.79 21.67
CA ALA A 155 7.84 1.36 21.86
C ALA A 155 7.60 2.57 20.92
N GLN A 156 8.58 3.45 20.77
CA GLN A 156 8.51 4.57 19.82
C GLN A 156 8.39 4.07 18.37
N ARG A 157 9.21 3.09 17.97
CA ARG A 157 9.12 2.46 16.64
C ARG A 157 7.75 1.85 16.38
N THR A 158 7.24 1.09 17.36
CA THR A 158 5.95 0.42 17.27
C THR A 158 4.81 1.41 17.07
N SER A 159 4.79 2.50 17.80
CA SER A 159 3.78 3.56 17.67
C SER A 159 3.75 4.16 16.26
N ILE A 160 4.91 4.41 15.64
CA ILE A 160 4.98 4.92 14.26
C ILE A 160 4.52 3.84 13.26
N ALA A 161 4.97 2.60 13.43
CA ALA A 161 4.59 1.49 12.55
C ALA A 161 3.08 1.20 12.60
N GLU A 162 2.47 1.24 13.77
CA GLU A 162 1.02 1.11 13.94
C GLU A 162 0.25 2.25 13.25
N ARG A 163 0.78 3.47 13.32
CA ARG A 163 0.17 4.60 12.60
C ARG A 163 0.22 4.40 11.09
N ILE A 164 1.36 3.96 10.54
CA ILE A 164 1.50 3.66 9.10
C ILE A 164 0.51 2.57 8.69
N GLU A 165 0.41 1.49 9.47
CA GLU A 165 -0.50 0.39 9.16
C GLU A 165 -1.98 0.82 9.23
N SER A 166 -2.34 1.63 10.20
CA SER A 166 -3.68 2.23 10.29
C SER A 166 -4.05 3.03 9.03
N LEU A 167 -3.12 3.89 8.55
CA LEU A 167 -3.31 4.67 7.33
C LEU A 167 -3.42 3.77 6.08
N ARG A 168 -2.63 2.70 6.00
CA ARG A 168 -2.71 1.71 4.91
C ARG A 168 -4.05 0.98 4.89
N CYS A 169 -4.54 0.58 6.07
CA CYS A 169 -5.85 -0.05 6.20
C CYS A 169 -6.98 0.91 5.78
N GLU A 170 -6.93 2.17 6.22
CA GLU A 170 -7.89 3.20 5.82
C GLU A 170 -7.88 3.41 4.30
N ARG A 171 -6.69 3.58 3.71
CA ARG A 171 -6.52 3.73 2.26
C ARG A 171 -7.12 2.54 1.50
N LYS A 172 -6.83 1.32 1.93
CA LYS A 172 -7.37 0.09 1.32
C LYS A 172 -8.89 0.05 1.38
N ALA A 173 -9.46 0.37 2.54
CA ALA A 173 -10.90 0.40 2.74
C ALA A 173 -11.58 1.46 1.85
N ARG A 174 -11.03 2.68 1.77
CA ARG A 174 -11.54 3.75 0.90
C ARG A 174 -11.46 3.36 -0.57
N SER A 175 -10.33 2.80 -1.02
CA SER A 175 -10.17 2.35 -2.41
C SER A 175 -11.19 1.27 -2.78
N ALA A 176 -11.41 0.28 -1.91
CA ALA A 176 -12.41 -0.75 -2.14
C ALA A 176 -13.84 -0.19 -2.16
N ALA A 177 -14.16 0.73 -1.25
CA ALA A 177 -15.48 1.39 -1.20
C ALA A 177 -15.73 2.25 -2.45
N LEU A 178 -14.72 3.01 -2.90
CA LEU A 178 -14.80 3.79 -4.13
C LEU A 178 -15.04 2.89 -5.33
N GLN A 179 -14.27 1.81 -5.47
CA GLN A 179 -14.41 0.86 -6.57
C GLN A 179 -15.81 0.23 -6.61
N ALA A 180 -16.34 -0.18 -5.46
CA ALA A 180 -17.69 -0.73 -5.36
C ALA A 180 -18.76 0.28 -5.77
N LYS A 181 -18.59 1.56 -5.41
CA LYS A 181 -19.51 2.64 -5.84
C LYS A 181 -19.41 2.88 -7.35
N LEU A 182 -18.20 2.88 -7.91
CA LEU A 182 -18.00 3.07 -9.34
C LEU A 182 -18.66 1.96 -10.15
N PHE A 183 -18.50 0.69 -9.76
CA PHE A 183 -19.14 -0.43 -10.45
C PHE A 183 -20.66 -0.28 -10.56
N ARG A 184 -21.32 0.34 -9.59
CA ARG A 184 -22.75 0.65 -9.64
C ARG A 184 -23.11 1.87 -10.51
N LYS A 185 -22.14 2.75 -10.77
CA LYS A 185 -22.31 3.91 -11.64
C LYS A 185 -22.19 3.55 -13.14
N PHE A 186 -21.41 2.52 -13.46
CA PHE A 186 -21.32 2.00 -14.82
C PHE A 186 -22.55 1.16 -15.14
N ARG A 187 -23.58 1.80 -15.67
CA ARG A 187 -24.84 1.16 -16.08
C ARG A 187 -24.81 0.87 -17.57
N LEU A 188 -24.78 -0.41 -17.93
CA LEU A 188 -24.63 -0.87 -19.30
C LEU A 188 -25.98 -1.33 -19.87
N LEU A 189 -26.28 -0.88 -21.08
CA LEU A 189 -27.42 -1.31 -21.87
C LEU A 189 -27.01 -2.50 -22.74
N ASN A 190 -27.79 -3.58 -22.75
CA ASN A 190 -27.56 -4.72 -23.62
C ASN A 190 -28.43 -4.66 -24.90
N ALA A 191 -28.24 -5.60 -25.82
CA ALA A 191 -28.99 -5.71 -27.08
C ALA A 191 -30.49 -5.96 -26.89
N LEU A 192 -30.94 -6.40 -25.72
CA LEU A 192 -32.35 -6.64 -25.36
C LEU A 192 -33.02 -5.40 -24.74
N GLY A 193 -32.29 -4.31 -24.57
CA GLY A 193 -32.80 -3.11 -23.90
C GLY A 193 -32.77 -3.18 -22.37
N GLU A 194 -32.11 -4.19 -21.77
CA GLU A 194 -31.95 -4.28 -20.33
C GLU A 194 -30.74 -3.46 -19.87
N ILE A 195 -30.90 -2.78 -18.73
CA ILE A 195 -29.82 -2.02 -18.11
C ILE A 195 -29.40 -2.72 -16.83
N ARG A 196 -28.08 -3.05 -16.72
CA ARG A 196 -27.47 -3.60 -15.51
C ARG A 196 -26.19 -2.85 -15.17
N ASP A 197 -25.88 -2.76 -13.88
CA ASP A 197 -24.57 -2.25 -13.47
C ASP A 197 -23.48 -3.33 -13.53
N LEU A 198 -22.22 -2.93 -13.45
CA LEU A 198 -21.10 -3.88 -13.51
C LEU A 198 -21.13 -4.88 -12.36
N ALA A 199 -21.55 -4.50 -11.16
CA ALA A 199 -21.63 -5.42 -10.03
C ALA A 199 -22.67 -6.52 -10.28
N GLU A 200 -23.82 -6.16 -10.85
CA GLU A 200 -24.88 -7.11 -11.25
C GLU A 200 -24.42 -8.05 -12.39
N ILE A 201 -23.69 -7.51 -13.36
CA ILE A 201 -23.18 -8.33 -14.50
C ILE A 201 -22.14 -9.36 -14.04
N PHE A 202 -21.28 -9.00 -13.12
CA PHE A 202 -20.19 -9.88 -12.66
C PHE A 202 -20.58 -10.80 -11.49
N ALA A 203 -21.64 -10.49 -10.74
CA ALA A 203 -22.09 -11.31 -9.62
C ALA A 203 -22.25 -12.82 -9.94
N PRO A 204 -22.81 -13.25 -11.10
CA PRO A 204 -22.92 -14.66 -11.46
C PRO A 204 -21.63 -15.27 -12.04
N THR A 205 -20.57 -14.50 -12.26
CA THR A 205 -19.31 -15.01 -12.80
C THR A 205 -18.47 -15.71 -11.72
N PRO A 206 -17.53 -16.62 -12.08
CA PRO A 206 -16.64 -17.24 -11.09
C PRO A 206 -15.84 -16.23 -10.24
N GLN A 207 -15.53 -15.05 -10.78
CA GLN A 207 -14.82 -13.98 -10.09
C GLN A 207 -15.71 -13.24 -9.08
N GLY A 208 -17.03 -13.17 -9.32
CA GLY A 208 -18.03 -12.50 -8.48
C GLY A 208 -17.91 -10.96 -8.42
N THR A 209 -16.80 -10.41 -8.91
CA THR A 209 -16.51 -8.97 -8.91
C THR A 209 -15.88 -8.54 -10.23
N PRO A 210 -16.20 -7.32 -10.73
CA PRO A 210 -15.55 -6.77 -11.90
C PRO A 210 -14.04 -6.57 -11.67
N PRO A 211 -13.20 -6.73 -12.70
CA PRO A 211 -11.81 -6.29 -12.62
C PRO A 211 -11.72 -4.76 -12.49
N ALA A 212 -10.61 -4.27 -11.93
CA ALA A 212 -10.33 -2.84 -11.85
C ALA A 212 -10.35 -2.22 -13.25
N GLY A 213 -11.01 -1.06 -13.41
CA GLY A 213 -11.15 -0.38 -14.71
C GLY A 213 -12.23 -0.96 -15.62
N ALA A 214 -12.96 -1.99 -15.21
CA ALA A 214 -14.12 -2.49 -15.98
C ALA A 214 -15.11 -1.34 -16.25
N GLY A 215 -15.65 -1.28 -17.46
CA GLY A 215 -16.52 -0.20 -17.92
C GLY A 215 -15.79 0.94 -18.63
N GLU A 216 -14.49 1.12 -18.42
CA GLU A 216 -13.66 2.11 -19.13
C GLU A 216 -12.99 1.57 -20.39
N CYS A 217 -13.10 0.27 -20.67
CA CYS A 217 -12.58 -0.36 -21.88
C CYS A 217 -13.30 0.15 -23.13
N ALA A 218 -12.64 0.05 -24.28
CA ALA A 218 -13.19 0.52 -25.55
C ALA A 218 -14.46 -0.25 -25.97
N ALA A 219 -14.45 -1.59 -25.87
CA ALA A 219 -15.58 -2.41 -26.31
C ALA A 219 -16.90 -2.09 -25.55
N PRO A 220 -16.95 -2.00 -24.21
CA PRO A 220 -18.18 -1.60 -23.51
C PRO A 220 -18.70 -0.22 -23.93
N LYS A 221 -17.83 0.77 -24.14
CA LYS A 221 -18.22 2.11 -24.61
C LYS A 221 -18.86 2.07 -25.99
N LEU A 222 -18.25 1.31 -26.91
CA LEU A 222 -18.74 1.14 -28.28
C LEU A 222 -20.11 0.46 -28.33
N LEU A 223 -20.29 -0.61 -27.57
CA LEU A 223 -21.56 -1.35 -27.52
C LEU A 223 -22.64 -0.51 -26.84
N GLN A 224 -22.32 0.17 -25.74
CA GLN A 224 -23.25 1.09 -25.07
C GLN A 224 -23.78 2.13 -26.05
N TYR A 225 -22.87 2.84 -26.74
CA TYR A 225 -23.26 3.88 -27.71
C TYR A 225 -24.09 3.30 -28.86
N ALA A 226 -23.71 2.14 -29.40
CA ALA A 226 -24.45 1.48 -30.47
C ALA A 226 -25.90 1.16 -30.05
N PHE A 227 -26.10 0.56 -28.86
CA PHE A 227 -27.44 0.20 -28.40
C PHE A 227 -28.29 1.43 -28.04
N GLU A 228 -27.72 2.47 -27.43
CA GLU A 228 -28.41 3.73 -27.14
C GLU A 228 -28.92 4.43 -28.42
N HIS A 229 -28.15 4.32 -29.52
CA HIS A 229 -28.49 4.92 -30.79
C HIS A 229 -29.18 3.95 -31.76
N ARG A 230 -29.60 2.76 -31.27
CA ARG A 230 -30.28 1.72 -32.08
C ARG A 230 -29.50 1.29 -33.31
N LEU A 231 -28.17 1.27 -33.21
CA LEU A 231 -27.28 0.76 -34.23
C LEU A 231 -27.09 -0.75 -34.05
N THR A 232 -26.98 -1.48 -35.11
CA THR A 232 -26.71 -2.93 -35.08
C THR A 232 -25.20 -3.17 -35.16
N PRO A 233 -24.53 -3.72 -34.12
CA PRO A 233 -23.15 -4.12 -34.18
C PRO A 233 -22.92 -5.22 -35.20
N LEU A 234 -21.90 -5.09 -36.05
CA LEU A 234 -21.54 -6.05 -37.09
C LEU A 234 -20.19 -6.72 -36.80
N ALA A 235 -19.15 -5.94 -36.47
CA ALA A 235 -17.81 -6.43 -36.18
C ALA A 235 -17.09 -5.47 -35.24
N ILE A 236 -16.28 -6.00 -34.32
CA ILE A 236 -15.49 -5.22 -33.39
C ILE A 236 -14.02 -5.63 -33.47
N ALA A 237 -13.13 -4.67 -33.36
CA ALA A 237 -11.69 -4.88 -33.20
C ALA A 237 -11.16 -3.98 -32.09
N GLU A 238 -10.29 -4.51 -31.24
CA GLU A 238 -9.51 -3.75 -30.27
C GLU A 238 -8.03 -3.95 -30.56
N PHE A 239 -7.23 -2.92 -30.41
CA PHE A 239 -5.81 -2.95 -30.68
C PHE A 239 -5.05 -2.03 -29.73
N TRP A 240 -3.82 -2.43 -29.45
CA TRP A 240 -2.89 -1.65 -28.65
C TRP A 240 -2.03 -0.76 -29.55
N TRP A 241 -1.89 0.50 -29.21
CA TRP A 241 -1.01 1.44 -29.88
C TRP A 241 0.05 1.95 -28.90
N GLY A 242 1.33 1.84 -29.25
CA GLY A 242 2.46 2.29 -28.45
C GLY A 242 3.33 1.15 -27.93
N ALA A 243 4.17 1.45 -26.95
CA ALA A 243 5.04 0.46 -26.32
C ALA A 243 4.21 -0.59 -25.56
N SER A 244 4.66 -1.85 -25.61
CA SER A 244 4.05 -3.01 -24.93
C SER A 244 4.89 -3.40 -23.72
#